data_6367bd9dfc14ea74ee926acce4dc7cea
#
_entry.id   6367bd9dfc14ea74ee926acce4dc7cea
#
_cell.length_a   1.000
_cell.length_b   1.000
_cell.length_c   1.000
_cell.angle_alpha   90.00
_cell.angle_beta   90.00
_cell.angle_gamma   90.00
#
_symmetry.space_group_name_H-M   'P 1'
#
loop_
_entity.id
_entity.type
_entity.pdbx_description
1 polymer ?
#
loop_
_entity_poly.entity_id
_entity_poly.type
_entity_poly.pdbx_seq_one_letter_code
_entity_poly.pdbx_strand_id
1 'polypeptide(L)'
;QEKNMKIIWIDGTFGIGKSAVAAAIVEKIPQAHLLEFDALQEKYKPTPVSDRFGKRYPEAKNYLVDAFVDEITEIIQEGSCDCLVIPVALINDYCNQKLIDGFANIESHHFILTAKKEILHQRINNQENRDIDLAVTYMPEATQYLSNHYYDASRIDTSNMSIDSVAKEIIESITR
;
A
#
# COMPACT_ATOMS: atom_id res chain seq x y z
N GLN A 1 9.46 -26.09 12.35
CA GLN A 1 8.53 -25.03 12.75
C GLN A 1 8.16 -24.22 11.54
N GLU A 2 6.90 -24.24 11.18
CA GLU A 2 6.38 -23.33 10.17
C GLU A 2 6.58 -21.90 10.70
N LYS A 3 7.38 -21.12 9.98
CA LYS A 3 7.49 -19.68 10.27
C LYS A 3 6.14 -19.05 9.98
N ASN A 4 5.55 -18.42 10.99
CA ASN A 4 4.31 -17.68 10.81
C ASN A 4 4.60 -16.37 10.08
N MET A 5 4.41 -16.38 8.76
CA MET A 5 4.46 -15.20 7.92
C MET A 5 3.31 -14.26 8.28
N LYS A 6 3.59 -12.97 8.36
CA LYS A 6 2.57 -11.92 8.45
C LYS A 6 2.74 -10.90 7.34
N ILE A 7 1.64 -10.31 6.93
CA ILE A 7 1.62 -9.23 5.95
C ILE A 7 1.09 -7.97 6.63
N ILE A 8 1.81 -6.87 6.45
CA ILE A 8 1.37 -5.54 6.88
C ILE A 8 1.05 -4.72 5.63
N TRP A 9 -0.23 -4.47 5.43
CA TRP A 9 -0.71 -3.64 4.33
C TRP A 9 -0.73 -2.18 4.78
N ILE A 10 0.02 -1.32 4.09
CA ILE A 10 0.01 0.13 4.31
C ILE A 10 -0.73 0.77 3.14
N ASP A 11 -1.97 1.11 3.39
CA ASP A 11 -2.94 1.58 2.41
C ASP A 11 -3.22 3.07 2.59
N GLY A 12 -3.85 3.67 1.62
CA GLY A 12 -4.19 5.08 1.62
C GLY A 12 -4.21 5.66 0.23
N THR A 13 -4.67 6.89 0.11
CA THR A 13 -4.73 7.59 -1.17
C THR A 13 -3.32 7.94 -1.69
N PHE A 14 -3.26 8.35 -2.95
CA PHE A 14 -2.00 8.78 -3.56
C PHE A 14 -1.39 9.95 -2.79
N GLY A 15 -0.10 9.87 -2.54
CA GLY A 15 0.65 10.95 -1.90
C GLY A 15 0.57 11.04 -0.39
N ILE A 16 -0.12 10.12 0.28
CA ILE A 16 -0.29 10.17 1.74
C ILE A 16 0.98 9.77 2.52
N GLY A 17 1.92 9.07 1.89
CA GLY A 17 3.16 8.66 2.54
C GLY A 17 3.29 7.18 2.82
N LYS A 18 2.56 6.33 2.10
CA LYS A 18 2.59 4.87 2.28
C LYS A 18 3.99 4.28 2.20
N SER A 19 4.73 4.61 1.15
CA SER A 19 6.07 4.07 0.91
C SER A 19 7.06 4.49 1.99
N ALA A 20 7.00 5.74 2.42
CA ALA A 20 7.87 6.26 3.47
C ALA A 20 7.60 5.59 4.83
N VAL A 21 6.32 5.40 5.17
CA VAL A 21 5.92 4.69 6.38
C VAL A 21 6.35 3.23 6.33
N ALA A 22 6.13 2.55 5.22
CA ALA A 22 6.53 1.16 5.04
C ALA A 22 8.05 0.99 5.18
N ALA A 23 8.85 1.87 4.58
CA ALA A 23 10.30 1.86 4.72
C ALA A 23 10.74 2.05 6.18
N ALA A 24 10.11 2.97 6.91
CA ALA A 24 10.39 3.20 8.31
C ALA A 24 10.05 1.98 9.18
N ILE A 25 8.99 1.25 8.86
CA ILE A 25 8.62 0.01 9.56
C ILE A 25 9.68 -1.07 9.35
N VAL A 26 10.12 -1.26 8.11
CA VAL A 26 11.11 -2.28 7.76
C VAL A 26 12.45 -2.02 8.47
N GLU A 27 12.85 -0.77 8.63
CA GLU A 27 14.05 -0.42 9.39
C GLU A 27 14.00 -0.85 10.86
N LYS A 28 12.80 -0.92 11.43
CA LYS A 28 12.59 -1.17 12.87
C LYS A 28 12.24 -2.62 13.19
N ILE A 29 11.83 -3.41 12.22
CA ILE A 29 11.45 -4.81 12.43
C ILE A 29 12.50 -5.72 11.81
N PRO A 30 13.24 -6.52 12.61
CA PRO A 30 14.18 -7.49 12.07
C PRO A 30 13.48 -8.48 11.13
N GLN A 31 14.14 -8.78 10.02
CA GLN A 31 13.66 -9.71 8.99
C GLN A 31 12.35 -9.31 8.29
N ALA A 32 11.91 -8.06 8.43
CA ALA A 32 10.83 -7.52 7.61
C ALA A 32 11.34 -7.20 6.19
N HIS A 33 10.51 -7.46 5.21
CA HIS A 33 10.80 -7.24 3.79
C HIS A 33 9.83 -6.21 3.23
N LEU A 34 10.36 -5.20 2.55
CA LEU A 34 9.56 -4.21 1.84
C LEU A 34 9.26 -4.73 0.44
N LEU A 35 7.99 -4.75 0.07
CA LEU A 35 7.56 -5.09 -1.28
C LEU A 35 6.70 -3.97 -1.86
N GLU A 36 7.25 -3.23 -2.81
CA GLU A 36 6.58 -2.09 -3.42
C GLU A 36 5.90 -2.46 -4.73
N PHE A 37 4.62 -2.15 -4.84
CA PHE A 37 3.85 -2.31 -6.07
C PHE A 37 4.41 -1.44 -7.21
N ASP A 38 4.87 -0.24 -6.89
CA ASP A 38 5.43 0.67 -7.89
C ASP A 38 6.73 0.14 -8.52
N ALA A 39 7.55 -0.59 -7.76
CA ALA A 39 8.73 -1.24 -8.30
C ALA A 39 8.36 -2.33 -9.32
N LEU A 40 7.25 -3.02 -9.10
CA LEU A 40 6.73 -4.01 -10.05
C LEU A 40 6.29 -3.35 -11.35
N GLN A 41 5.71 -2.16 -11.29
CA GLN A 41 5.34 -1.39 -12.49
C GLN A 41 6.55 -1.09 -13.37
N GLU A 42 7.69 -0.78 -12.76
CA GLU A 42 8.92 -0.55 -13.51
C GLU A 42 9.42 -1.81 -14.21
N LYS A 43 9.34 -2.95 -13.53
CA LYS A 43 9.75 -4.26 -14.07
C LYS A 43 8.90 -4.70 -15.26
N TYR A 44 7.60 -4.42 -15.22
CA TYR A 44 6.63 -4.85 -16.23
C TYR A 44 6.11 -3.70 -17.09
N LYS A 45 6.98 -2.84 -17.58
CA LYS A 45 6.60 -1.70 -18.45
C LYS A 45 6.27 -2.15 -19.89
N PRO A 46 5.05 -2.63 -20.20
CA PRO A 46 4.70 -2.93 -21.57
C PRO A 46 4.08 -1.73 -22.31
N THR A 47 3.70 -0.66 -21.59
CA THR A 47 2.95 0.46 -22.16
C THR A 47 3.53 1.81 -21.73
N PRO A 48 3.36 2.86 -22.57
CA PRO A 48 3.71 4.23 -22.19
C PRO A 48 3.02 4.67 -20.89
N VAL A 49 3.65 5.60 -20.18
CA VAL A 49 3.11 6.13 -18.90
C VAL A 49 1.70 6.68 -19.07
N SER A 50 1.43 7.34 -20.20
CA SER A 50 0.10 7.88 -20.53
C SER A 50 -1.00 6.82 -20.55
N ASP A 51 -0.68 5.61 -20.99
CA ASP A 51 -1.66 4.53 -21.06
C ASP A 51 -1.85 3.83 -19.71
N ARG A 52 -0.84 3.87 -18.84
CA ARG A 52 -0.94 3.33 -17.49
C ARG A 52 -1.96 4.08 -16.64
N PHE A 53 -2.14 5.35 -16.89
CA PHE A 53 -2.96 6.25 -16.12
C PHE A 53 -4.11 6.87 -16.91
N GLY A 54 -4.43 6.32 -18.07
CA GLY A 54 -5.51 6.79 -18.93
C GLY A 54 -6.90 6.48 -18.39
N LYS A 55 -7.90 6.58 -19.26
CA LYS A 55 -9.32 6.43 -18.89
C LYS A 55 -9.68 5.11 -18.21
N ARG A 56 -8.81 4.12 -18.25
CA ARG A 56 -9.02 2.79 -17.68
C ARG A 56 -8.29 2.56 -16.35
N TYR A 57 -7.71 3.59 -15.78
CA TYR A 57 -7.18 3.47 -14.42
C TYR A 57 -8.35 3.30 -13.43
N PRO A 58 -8.29 2.39 -12.47
CA PRO A 58 -7.21 1.45 -12.18
C PRO A 58 -7.29 0.12 -12.95
N GLU A 59 -8.29 -0.10 -13.78
CA GLU A 59 -8.51 -1.38 -14.50
C GLU A 59 -7.33 -1.78 -15.39
N ALA A 60 -6.68 -0.80 -16.00
CA ALA A 60 -5.49 -1.03 -16.82
C ALA A 60 -4.32 -1.67 -16.06
N LYS A 61 -4.41 -1.75 -14.73
CA LYS A 61 -3.38 -2.33 -13.87
C LYS A 61 -3.71 -3.72 -13.35
N ASN A 62 -4.82 -4.32 -13.75
CA ASN A 62 -5.22 -5.63 -13.24
C ASN A 62 -4.16 -6.71 -13.48
N TYR A 63 -3.47 -6.68 -14.62
CA TYR A 63 -2.37 -7.60 -14.89
C TYR A 63 -1.19 -7.43 -13.94
N LEU A 64 -0.97 -6.19 -13.45
CA LEU A 64 0.06 -5.92 -12.44
C LEU A 64 -0.36 -6.47 -11.08
N VAL A 65 -1.63 -6.44 -10.76
CA VAL A 65 -2.15 -7.04 -9.52
C VAL A 65 -1.93 -8.55 -9.54
N ASP A 66 -2.20 -9.21 -10.67
CA ASP A 66 -1.96 -10.65 -10.82
C ASP A 66 -0.46 -10.98 -10.68
N ALA A 67 0.41 -10.19 -11.29
CA ALA A 67 1.86 -10.35 -11.14
C ALA A 67 2.31 -10.12 -9.68
N PHE A 68 1.66 -9.20 -8.99
CA PHE A 68 1.94 -8.90 -7.58
C PHE A 68 1.53 -10.06 -6.66
N VAL A 69 0.38 -10.69 -6.94
CA VAL A 69 -0.04 -11.91 -6.24
C VAL A 69 1.00 -13.01 -6.40
N ASP A 70 1.52 -13.19 -7.62
CA ASP A 70 2.57 -14.19 -7.89
C ASP A 70 3.85 -13.88 -7.10
N GLU A 71 4.26 -12.63 -7.06
CA GLU A 71 5.45 -12.18 -6.32
C GLU A 71 5.31 -12.43 -4.81
N ILE A 72 4.16 -12.07 -4.23
CA ILE A 72 3.88 -12.32 -2.81
C ILE A 72 3.89 -13.82 -2.53
N THR A 73 3.23 -14.61 -3.36
CA THR A 73 3.16 -16.06 -3.21
C THR A 73 4.55 -16.69 -3.24
N GLU A 74 5.40 -16.25 -4.15
CA GLU A 74 6.78 -16.72 -4.27
C GLU A 74 7.59 -16.41 -3.00
N ILE A 75 7.49 -15.19 -2.48
CA ILE A 75 8.18 -14.79 -1.25
C ILE A 75 7.71 -15.65 -0.06
N ILE A 76 6.42 -15.90 0.05
CA ILE A 76 5.86 -16.74 1.12
C ILE A 76 6.41 -18.16 1.01
N GLN A 77 6.44 -18.73 -0.20
CA GLN A 77 6.92 -20.09 -0.43
C GLN A 77 8.42 -20.25 -0.15
N GLU A 78 9.22 -19.24 -0.47
CA GLU A 78 10.66 -19.23 -0.19
C GLU A 78 10.96 -19.19 1.31
N GLY A 79 10.07 -18.59 2.12
CA GLY A 79 10.24 -18.49 3.57
C GLY A 79 11.43 -17.62 3.98
N SER A 80 11.84 -16.67 3.13
CA SER A 80 13.04 -15.86 3.34
C SER A 80 12.83 -14.70 4.34
N CYS A 81 11.59 -14.41 4.71
CA CYS A 81 11.27 -13.37 5.69
C CYS A 81 10.08 -13.79 6.56
N ASP A 82 9.92 -13.13 7.70
CA ASP A 82 8.82 -13.39 8.63
C ASP A 82 7.69 -12.36 8.50
N CYS A 83 7.95 -11.26 7.83
CA CYS A 83 7.03 -10.16 7.71
C CYS A 83 7.20 -9.46 6.36
N LEU A 84 6.12 -9.33 5.61
CA LEU A 84 6.06 -8.51 4.41
C LEU A 84 5.36 -7.19 4.73
N VAL A 85 6.00 -6.07 4.40
CA VAL A 85 5.39 -4.74 4.51
C VAL A 85 5.12 -4.23 3.10
N ILE A 86 3.85 -3.98 2.79
CA ILE A 86 3.40 -3.71 1.43
C ILE A 86 2.65 -2.38 1.38
N PRO A 87 3.30 -1.31 0.88
CA PRO A 87 2.61 -0.07 0.58
C PRO A 87 1.89 -0.18 -0.75
N VAL A 88 0.57 -0.08 -0.73
CA VAL A 88 -0.25 -0.19 -1.93
C VAL A 88 -1.61 0.49 -1.72
N ALA A 89 -2.14 1.14 -2.75
CA ALA A 89 -3.49 1.69 -2.72
C ALA A 89 -4.50 0.61 -3.15
N LEU A 90 -5.26 0.10 -2.19
CA LEU A 90 -6.25 -0.98 -2.40
C LEU A 90 -7.63 -0.37 -2.65
N ILE A 91 -7.79 0.32 -3.76
CA ILE A 91 -8.89 1.24 -4.04
C ILE A 91 -9.90 0.76 -5.08
N ASN A 92 -9.91 -0.52 -5.38
CA ASN A 92 -10.92 -1.12 -6.25
C ASN A 92 -11.19 -2.57 -5.87
N ASP A 93 -12.28 -3.12 -6.39
CA ASP A 93 -12.72 -4.48 -6.05
C ASP A 93 -11.73 -5.55 -6.50
N TYR A 94 -11.05 -5.35 -7.61
CA TYR A 94 -10.06 -6.30 -8.10
C TYR A 94 -8.88 -6.44 -7.12
N CYS A 95 -8.32 -5.32 -6.66
CA CYS A 95 -7.27 -5.32 -5.65
C CYS A 95 -7.75 -5.96 -4.34
N ASN A 96 -8.96 -5.62 -3.91
CA ASN A 96 -9.54 -6.16 -2.69
C ASN A 96 -9.65 -7.68 -2.76
N GLN A 97 -10.24 -8.22 -3.82
CA GLN A 97 -10.43 -9.66 -3.99
C GLN A 97 -9.09 -10.40 -4.10
N LYS A 98 -8.19 -9.89 -4.92
CA LYS A 98 -6.93 -10.59 -5.22
C LYS A 98 -5.91 -10.50 -4.09
N LEU A 99 -5.84 -9.39 -3.40
CA LEU A 99 -4.83 -9.14 -2.37
C LEU A 99 -5.38 -9.38 -0.96
N ILE A 100 -6.45 -8.73 -0.56
CA ILE A 100 -6.97 -8.89 0.78
C ILE A 100 -7.64 -10.27 0.95
N ASP A 101 -8.61 -10.60 0.13
CA ASP A 101 -9.29 -11.90 0.20
C ASP A 101 -8.37 -13.04 -0.22
N GLY A 102 -7.52 -12.82 -1.22
CA GLY A 102 -6.59 -13.83 -1.73
C GLY A 102 -5.55 -14.30 -0.72
N PHE A 103 -5.17 -13.45 0.24
CA PHE A 103 -4.23 -13.77 1.31
C PHE A 103 -4.89 -13.81 2.70
N ALA A 104 -6.19 -14.03 2.75
CA ALA A 104 -6.94 -14.08 4.01
C ALA A 104 -6.51 -15.20 4.95
N ASN A 105 -5.85 -16.24 4.44
CA ASN A 105 -5.30 -17.34 5.24
C ASN A 105 -3.95 -17.02 5.90
N ILE A 106 -3.35 -15.89 5.56
CA ILE A 106 -2.11 -15.39 6.16
C ILE A 106 -2.47 -14.36 7.22
N GLU A 107 -1.76 -14.35 8.36
CA GLU A 107 -1.92 -13.29 9.36
C GLU A 107 -1.67 -11.94 8.69
N SER A 108 -2.68 -11.08 8.67
CA SER A 108 -2.61 -9.80 8.00
C SER A 108 -3.04 -8.66 8.91
N HIS A 109 -2.32 -7.55 8.81
CA HIS A 109 -2.64 -6.31 9.48
C HIS A 109 -2.81 -5.23 8.43
N HIS A 110 -3.99 -4.66 8.34
CA HIS A 110 -4.31 -3.65 7.34
C HIS A 110 -4.46 -2.28 8.00
N PHE A 111 -3.59 -1.36 7.62
CA PHE A 111 -3.60 0.03 8.10
C PHE A 111 -3.94 0.95 6.94
N ILE A 112 -4.93 1.80 7.14
CA ILE A 112 -5.31 2.82 6.17
C ILE A 112 -4.88 4.18 6.71
N LEU A 113 -3.93 4.82 6.03
CA LEU A 113 -3.46 6.14 6.37
C LEU A 113 -4.44 7.18 5.83
N THR A 114 -4.85 8.11 6.68
CA THR A 114 -5.71 9.23 6.30
C THR A 114 -5.04 10.55 6.65
N ALA A 115 -5.49 11.63 6.04
CA ALA A 115 -5.05 12.98 6.35
C ALA A 115 -6.13 13.97 5.93
N LYS A 116 -6.13 15.15 6.55
CA LYS A 116 -6.96 16.26 6.09
C LYS A 116 -6.60 16.60 4.66
N LYS A 117 -7.60 16.97 3.87
CA LYS A 117 -7.45 17.27 2.45
C LYS A 117 -6.36 18.31 2.18
N GLU A 118 -6.29 19.36 2.99
CA GLU A 118 -5.29 20.43 2.87
C GLU A 118 -3.86 19.90 3.08
N ILE A 119 -3.68 19.05 4.08
CA ILE A 119 -2.39 18.43 4.38
C ILE A 119 -1.97 17.48 3.25
N LEU A 120 -2.92 16.71 2.74
CA LEU A 120 -2.66 15.78 1.63
C LEU A 120 -2.25 16.53 0.35
N HIS A 121 -2.92 17.63 0.02
CA HIS A 121 -2.53 18.49 -1.10
C HIS A 121 -1.12 19.06 -0.93
N GLN A 122 -0.76 19.52 0.26
CA GLN A 122 0.60 19.99 0.55
C GLN A 122 1.64 18.89 0.35
N ARG A 123 1.37 17.70 0.84
CA ARG A 123 2.28 16.54 0.68
C ARG A 123 2.48 16.18 -0.80
N ILE A 124 1.42 16.17 -1.58
CA ILE A 124 1.48 15.88 -3.02
C ILE A 124 2.30 16.95 -3.74
N ASN A 125 2.05 18.23 -3.45
CA ASN A 125 2.76 19.34 -4.09
C ASN A 125 4.26 19.36 -3.77
N ASN A 126 4.65 18.83 -2.61
CA ASN A 126 6.04 18.79 -2.16
C ASN A 126 6.79 17.54 -2.62
N GLN A 127 6.12 16.60 -3.29
CA GLN A 127 6.76 15.39 -3.79
C GLN A 127 7.34 15.61 -5.20
N GLU A 128 8.63 15.36 -5.33
CA GLU A 128 9.31 15.33 -6.62
C GLU A 128 8.88 14.08 -7.41
N ASN A 129 8.87 14.19 -8.74
CA ASN A 129 8.61 13.08 -9.67
C ASN A 129 7.21 12.45 -9.55
N ARG A 130 6.25 13.13 -8.92
CA ARG A 130 4.86 12.65 -8.85
C ARG A 130 4.00 13.39 -9.87
N ASP A 131 3.11 12.67 -10.52
CA ASP A 131 2.04 13.26 -11.32
C ASP A 131 0.98 13.82 -10.36
N ILE A 132 1.07 15.12 -10.10
CA ILE A 132 0.19 15.84 -9.18
C ILE A 132 -1.25 15.83 -9.68
N ASP A 133 -1.46 16.04 -10.97
CA ASP A 133 -2.81 16.07 -11.56
C ASP A 133 -3.49 14.72 -11.43
N LEU A 134 -2.77 13.65 -11.68
CA LEU A 134 -3.26 12.30 -11.52
C LEU A 134 -3.66 12.02 -10.05
N ALA A 135 -2.77 12.33 -9.12
CA ALA A 135 -3.01 12.10 -7.69
C ALA A 135 -4.24 12.87 -7.20
N VAL A 136 -4.37 14.14 -7.57
CA VAL A 136 -5.51 14.98 -7.20
C VAL A 136 -6.81 14.49 -7.86
N THR A 137 -6.76 14.08 -9.12
CA THR A 137 -7.93 13.61 -9.86
C THR A 137 -8.54 12.35 -9.23
N TYR A 138 -7.71 11.39 -8.82
CA TYR A 138 -8.19 10.11 -8.27
C TYR A 138 -8.36 10.10 -6.76
N MET A 139 -7.95 11.15 -6.06
CA MET A 139 -8.06 11.25 -4.61
C MET A 139 -9.49 11.09 -4.07
N PRO A 140 -10.52 11.77 -4.63
CA PRO A 140 -11.88 11.62 -4.11
C PRO A 140 -12.42 10.20 -4.25
N GLU A 141 -12.19 9.56 -5.39
CA GLU A 141 -12.61 8.20 -5.65
C GLU A 141 -11.91 7.19 -4.73
N ALA A 142 -10.59 7.33 -4.59
CA ALA A 142 -9.80 6.50 -3.69
C ALA A 142 -10.24 6.66 -2.23
N THR A 143 -10.44 7.88 -1.78
CA THR A 143 -10.91 8.18 -0.42
C THR A 143 -12.29 7.58 -0.18
N GLN A 144 -13.20 7.69 -1.13
CA GLN A 144 -14.54 7.12 -1.02
C GLN A 144 -14.49 5.60 -0.95
N TYR A 145 -13.69 4.95 -1.79
CA TYR A 145 -13.54 3.50 -1.77
C TYR A 145 -13.05 3.02 -0.40
N LEU A 146 -11.99 3.63 0.11
CA LEU A 146 -11.41 3.25 1.41
C LEU A 146 -12.37 3.52 2.57
N SER A 147 -13.20 4.55 2.48
CA SER A 147 -14.22 4.86 3.51
C SER A 147 -15.34 3.81 3.55
N ASN A 148 -15.63 3.16 2.45
CA ASN A 148 -16.76 2.23 2.29
C ASN A 148 -16.33 0.75 2.36
N HIS A 149 -15.05 0.46 2.49
CA HIS A 149 -14.50 -0.89 2.48
C HIS A 149 -13.54 -1.09 3.64
N TYR A 150 -13.17 -2.34 3.89
CA TYR A 150 -12.17 -2.72 4.89
C TYR A 150 -12.54 -2.33 6.31
N TYR A 151 -13.70 -2.79 6.78
CA TYR A 151 -14.21 -2.45 8.14
C TYR A 151 -13.28 -2.93 9.25
N ASP A 152 -12.49 -3.99 9.00
CA ASP A 152 -11.54 -4.53 9.97
C ASP A 152 -10.19 -3.83 9.96
N ALA A 153 -9.97 -2.91 9.02
CA ALA A 153 -8.71 -2.17 8.93
C ALA A 153 -8.60 -1.11 10.04
N SER A 154 -7.40 -0.90 10.53
CA SER A 154 -7.09 0.19 11.46
C SER A 154 -6.82 1.48 10.66
N ARG A 155 -7.49 2.56 11.02
CA ARG A 155 -7.31 3.85 10.35
C ARG A 155 -6.48 4.78 11.22
N ILE A 156 -5.48 5.42 10.60
CA ILE A 156 -4.58 6.33 11.29
C ILE A 156 -4.64 7.69 10.60
N ASP A 157 -5.10 8.71 11.31
CA ASP A 157 -5.03 10.09 10.84
C ASP A 157 -3.61 10.62 11.03
N THR A 158 -2.91 10.80 9.92
CA THR A 158 -1.51 11.21 9.90
C THR A 158 -1.31 12.72 9.78
N SER A 159 -2.37 13.52 9.83
CA SER A 159 -2.32 14.98 9.58
C SER A 159 -1.29 15.70 10.42
N ASN A 160 -1.11 15.30 11.67
CA ASN A 160 -0.19 15.94 12.63
C ASN A 160 0.91 14.97 13.09
N MET A 161 1.22 13.94 12.31
CA MET A 161 2.19 12.92 12.67
C MET A 161 3.40 12.93 11.72
N SER A 162 4.57 12.68 12.27
CA SER A 162 5.76 12.36 11.46
C SER A 162 5.68 10.92 10.95
N ILE A 163 6.44 10.62 9.90
CA ILE A 163 6.56 9.25 9.37
C ILE A 163 7.00 8.28 10.46
N ASP A 164 7.99 8.63 11.26
CA ASP A 164 8.47 7.79 12.35
C ASP A 164 7.41 7.53 13.42
N SER A 165 6.60 8.52 13.75
CA SER A 165 5.50 8.37 14.70
C SER A 165 4.43 7.43 14.19
N VAL A 166 4.09 7.51 12.91
CA VAL A 166 3.12 6.59 12.27
C VAL A 166 3.67 5.17 12.29
N ALA A 167 4.91 4.97 11.87
CA ALA A 167 5.56 3.66 11.87
C ALA A 167 5.59 3.05 13.28
N LYS A 168 5.93 3.84 14.28
CA LYS A 168 5.95 3.41 15.69
C LYS A 168 4.57 2.97 16.17
N GLU A 169 3.54 3.73 15.87
CA GLU A 169 2.14 3.38 16.23
C GLU A 169 1.72 2.06 15.61
N ILE A 170 2.05 1.85 14.35
CA ILE A 170 1.75 0.59 13.65
C ILE A 170 2.46 -0.58 14.32
N ILE A 171 3.75 -0.45 14.59
CA ILE A 171 4.54 -1.51 15.22
C ILE A 171 4.01 -1.84 16.62
N GLU A 172 3.70 -0.84 17.42
CA GLU A 172 3.10 -1.03 18.74
C GLU A 172 1.75 -1.74 18.68
N SER A 173 0.93 -1.43 17.68
CA SER A 173 -0.36 -2.07 17.45
C SER A 173 -0.23 -3.56 17.13
N ILE A 174 0.78 -3.94 16.38
CA ILE A 174 1.00 -5.33 15.95
C ILE A 174 1.57 -6.18 17.09
N THR A 175 2.35 -5.58 17.97
CA THR A 175 3.04 -6.29 19.07
C THR A 175 2.21 -6.42 20.33
N ARG A 176 1.00 -5.93 20.37
CA ARG A 176 0.07 -6.06 21.52
C ARG A 176 -0.58 -7.43 21.63
#